data_b74a234ef4a6df4d02d44e7c76ee09bb
#
_entry.id   b74a234ef4a6df4d02d44e7c76ee09bb
#
_cell.length_a   1.000
_cell.length_b   1.000
_cell.length_c   1.000
_cell.angle_alpha   90.00
_cell.angle_beta   90.00
_cell.angle_gamma   90.00
#
_symmetry.space_group_name_H-M   'P 1'
#
loop_
_entity.id
_entity.type
_entity.pdbx_description
1 polymer ?
#
loop_
_entity_poly.entity_id
_entity_poly.type
_entity_poly.pdbx_seq_one_letter_code
_entity_poly.pdbx_strand_id
1 'polypeptide(L)'
;MAHPLIHAKSSVKKYGGKEEDYIHLHNWLDETKAWVGNSLHRMFGHHSEGIFEMEKIFGPSFINSDGKVVYTRYVGEDHVKEDCYNYIPSAHDWIKAIEANERPMWMIRTMTMKFDD
;
A
#
# COMPACT_ATOMS: atom_id res chain seq x y z
N MET A 1 3.58 4.12 -11.24
CA MET A 1 3.26 4.04 -9.81
C MET A 1 1.86 4.61 -9.58
N ALA A 2 1.01 3.87 -8.88
CA ALA A 2 -0.37 4.29 -8.68
C ALA A 2 -0.46 5.47 -7.71
N HIS A 3 -1.35 6.41 -8.02
CA HIS A 3 -1.68 7.50 -7.11
C HIS A 3 -2.48 6.95 -5.90
N PRO A 4 -2.34 7.52 -4.70
CA PRO A 4 -3.13 7.08 -3.53
C PRO A 4 -4.63 6.98 -3.79
N LEU A 5 -5.19 7.84 -4.61
CA LEU A 5 -6.61 7.79 -4.97
C LEU A 5 -6.98 6.50 -5.72
N ILE A 6 -6.08 5.98 -6.55
CA ILE A 6 -6.31 4.71 -7.25
C ILE A 6 -6.37 3.56 -6.25
N HIS A 7 -5.51 3.56 -5.25
CA HIS A 7 -5.56 2.58 -4.16
C HIS A 7 -6.85 2.70 -3.35
N ALA A 8 -7.30 3.94 -3.09
CA ALA A 8 -8.56 4.18 -2.38
C ALA A 8 -9.76 3.65 -3.17
N LYS A 9 -9.78 3.82 -4.49
CA LYS A 9 -10.82 3.23 -5.36
C LYS A 9 -10.82 1.71 -5.28
N SER A 10 -9.65 1.10 -5.25
CA SER A 10 -9.52 -0.35 -5.06
C SER A 10 -10.10 -0.79 -3.72
N SER A 11 -9.84 -0.02 -2.65
CA SER A 11 -10.39 -0.30 -1.31
C SER A 11 -11.91 -0.24 -1.32
N VAL A 12 -12.50 0.76 -1.98
CA VAL A 12 -13.96 0.89 -2.10
C VAL A 12 -14.54 -0.32 -2.82
N LYS A 13 -13.89 -0.76 -3.89
CA LYS A 13 -14.34 -1.93 -4.65
C LYS A 13 -14.34 -3.20 -3.78
N LYS A 14 -13.37 -3.35 -2.89
CA LYS A 14 -13.24 -4.54 -2.03
C LYS A 14 -14.10 -4.49 -0.78
N TYR A 15 -14.18 -3.33 -0.13
CA TYR A 15 -14.77 -3.20 1.22
C TYR A 15 -16.02 -2.35 1.26
N GLY A 16 -16.34 -1.63 0.20
CA GLY A 16 -17.45 -0.68 0.19
C GLY A 16 -17.04 0.66 0.79
N GLY A 17 -18.01 1.46 1.16
CA GLY A 17 -17.77 2.79 1.70
C GLY A 17 -17.38 3.80 0.63
N LYS A 18 -16.61 4.78 1.02
CA LYS A 18 -16.15 5.90 0.17
C LYS A 18 -14.64 5.98 0.14
N GLU A 19 -14.10 6.61 -0.88
CA GLU A 19 -12.65 6.83 -1.01
C GLU A 19 -12.07 7.53 0.22
N GLU A 20 -12.80 8.48 0.78
CA GLU A 20 -12.40 9.24 1.98
C GLU A 20 -12.18 8.35 3.20
N ASP A 21 -12.82 7.18 3.24
CA ASP A 21 -12.63 6.23 4.34
C ASP A 21 -11.22 5.64 4.36
N TYR A 22 -10.54 5.63 3.21
CA TYR A 22 -9.28 4.90 3.03
C TYR A 22 -8.10 5.78 2.65
N ILE A 23 -8.35 6.97 2.09
CA ILE A 23 -7.30 7.78 1.46
C ILE A 23 -6.16 8.13 2.42
N HIS A 24 -6.46 8.36 3.70
CA HIS A 24 -5.43 8.70 4.69
C HIS A 24 -4.43 7.56 4.90
N LEU A 25 -4.88 6.31 4.81
CA LEU A 25 -4.01 5.14 4.92
C LEU A 25 -3.07 5.05 3.71
N HIS A 26 -3.62 5.24 2.52
CA HIS A 26 -2.86 5.19 1.28
C HIS A 26 -1.87 6.34 1.19
N ASN A 27 -2.28 7.54 1.64
CA ASN A 27 -1.38 8.70 1.70
C ASN A 27 -0.20 8.43 2.63
N TRP A 28 -0.45 7.80 3.78
CA TRP A 28 0.60 7.50 4.74
C TRP A 28 1.66 6.57 4.14
N LEU A 29 1.23 5.55 3.41
CA LEU A 29 2.15 4.62 2.76
C LEU A 29 2.97 5.27 1.64
N ASP A 30 2.42 6.31 1.00
CA ASP A 30 3.07 6.98 -0.13
C ASP A 30 3.74 8.29 0.24
N GLU A 31 3.68 8.74 1.50
CA GLU A 31 4.24 10.06 1.86
C GLU A 31 5.75 10.15 1.68
N THR A 32 6.45 9.02 1.68
CA THR A 32 7.90 8.98 1.46
C THR A 32 8.30 9.37 0.04
N LYS A 33 7.36 9.53 -0.89
CA LYS A 33 7.60 10.12 -2.20
C LYS A 33 8.19 11.53 -2.09
N ALA A 34 7.90 12.23 -0.98
CA ALA A 34 8.47 13.56 -0.74
C ALA A 34 9.98 13.50 -0.50
N TRP A 35 10.50 12.36 -0.05
CA TRP A 35 11.93 12.16 0.20
C TRP A 35 12.64 11.59 -1.01
N VAL A 36 12.03 10.59 -1.64
CA VAL A 36 12.60 9.89 -2.79
C VAL A 36 11.52 9.87 -3.88
N GLY A 37 11.69 10.68 -4.90
CA GLY A 37 10.66 10.93 -5.92
C GLY A 37 10.44 9.82 -6.94
N ASN A 38 11.15 8.69 -6.83
CA ASN A 38 10.96 7.54 -7.71
C ASN A 38 10.41 6.35 -6.94
N SER A 39 10.21 5.23 -7.61
CA SER A 39 9.59 4.03 -7.00
C SER A 39 10.37 3.45 -5.82
N LEU A 40 11.63 3.81 -5.64
CA LEU A 40 12.44 3.34 -4.51
C LEU A 40 11.97 3.92 -3.17
N HIS A 41 11.11 4.96 -3.16
CA HIS A 41 10.50 5.45 -1.92
C HIS A 41 9.76 4.32 -1.18
N ARG A 42 9.33 3.30 -1.91
CA ARG A 42 8.59 2.16 -1.36
C ARG A 42 9.39 1.37 -0.33
N MET A 43 10.71 1.40 -0.39
CA MET A 43 11.55 0.71 0.58
C MET A 43 11.33 1.19 2.01
N PHE A 44 10.78 2.39 2.20
CA PHE A 44 10.57 2.96 3.53
C PHE A 44 9.28 2.49 4.21
N GLY A 45 8.37 1.84 3.49
CA GLY A 45 7.13 1.40 4.11
C GLY A 45 6.35 0.33 3.36
N HIS A 46 6.68 0.06 2.09
CA HIS A 46 5.98 -0.96 1.30
C HIS A 46 6.56 -2.36 1.62
N HIS A 47 6.33 -2.81 2.84
CA HIS A 47 6.77 -4.12 3.33
C HIS A 47 5.92 -4.50 4.54
N SER A 48 6.03 -5.77 4.97
CA SER A 48 5.24 -6.29 6.09
C SER A 48 5.40 -5.45 7.36
N GLU A 49 6.61 -4.98 7.66
CA GLU A 49 6.87 -4.15 8.84
C GLU A 49 6.18 -2.79 8.74
N GLY A 50 6.16 -2.18 7.55
CA GLY A 50 5.44 -0.93 7.32
C GLY A 50 3.94 -1.08 7.49
N ILE A 51 3.38 -2.23 7.07
CA ILE A 51 1.95 -2.53 7.26
C ILE A 51 1.61 -2.61 8.74
N PHE A 52 2.44 -3.30 9.54
CA PHE A 52 2.23 -3.40 10.98
C PHE A 52 2.39 -2.04 11.67
N GLU A 53 3.32 -1.20 11.21
CA GLU A 53 3.47 0.16 11.74
C GLU A 53 2.22 1.01 11.45
N MET A 54 1.65 0.89 10.26
CA MET A 54 0.40 1.55 9.90
C MET A 54 -0.75 1.11 10.81
N GLU A 55 -0.88 -0.18 11.05
CA GLU A 55 -1.89 -0.73 11.95
C GLU A 55 -1.73 -0.17 13.36
N LYS A 56 -0.50 -0.04 13.82
CA LYS A 56 -0.19 0.50 15.15
C LYS A 56 -0.58 1.97 15.26
N ILE A 57 -0.36 2.75 14.21
CA ILE A 57 -0.65 4.19 14.19
C ILE A 57 -2.16 4.46 14.09
N PHE A 58 -2.85 3.78 13.20
CA PHE A 58 -4.25 4.05 12.87
C PHE A 58 -5.25 3.14 13.58
N GLY A 59 -4.75 2.14 14.32
CA GLY A 59 -5.58 1.15 14.99
C GLY A 59 -5.84 -0.08 14.11
N PRO A 60 -6.29 -1.20 14.74
CA PRO A 60 -6.43 -2.47 14.01
C PRO A 60 -7.61 -2.50 13.05
N SER A 61 -8.63 -1.67 13.27
CA SER A 61 -9.83 -1.66 12.45
C SER A 61 -10.53 -0.31 12.54
N PHE A 62 -11.44 -0.08 11.59
CA PHE A 62 -12.29 1.10 11.58
C PHE A 62 -13.62 0.74 10.92
N ILE A 63 -14.62 1.60 11.09
CA ILE A 63 -15.93 1.43 10.46
C ILE A 63 -16.01 2.38 9.28
N ASN A 64 -16.30 1.83 8.09
CA ASN A 64 -16.40 2.64 6.88
C ASN A 64 -17.76 3.32 6.77
N SER A 65 -17.99 4.11 5.71
CA SER A 65 -19.22 4.86 5.48
C SER A 65 -20.46 3.97 5.32
N ASP A 66 -20.27 2.70 4.95
CA ASP A 66 -21.35 1.72 4.83
C ASP A 66 -21.64 1.02 6.16
N GLY A 67 -20.97 1.38 7.24
CA GLY A 67 -21.14 0.76 8.56
C GLY A 67 -20.46 -0.59 8.71
N LYS A 68 -19.55 -0.94 7.81
CA LYS A 68 -18.82 -2.20 7.85
C LYS A 68 -17.46 -2.03 8.56
N VAL A 69 -17.06 -3.06 9.29
CA VAL A 69 -15.73 -3.10 9.90
C VAL A 69 -14.70 -3.44 8.83
N VAL A 70 -13.65 -2.63 8.74
CA VAL A 70 -12.53 -2.85 7.83
C VAL A 70 -11.25 -2.94 8.65
N TYR A 71 -10.42 -3.92 8.36
CA TYR A 71 -9.16 -4.10 9.07
C TYR A 71 -8.05 -3.32 8.37
N THR A 72 -7.40 -2.45 9.14
CA THR A 72 -6.32 -1.58 8.66
C THR A 72 -5.22 -2.37 7.96
N ARG A 73 -4.83 -3.51 8.53
CA ARG A 73 -3.79 -4.36 7.94
C ARG A 73 -4.13 -4.81 6.52
N TYR A 74 -5.39 -5.18 6.28
CA TYR A 74 -5.79 -5.64 4.94
C TYR A 74 -5.71 -4.54 3.90
N VAL A 75 -6.06 -3.31 4.28
CA VAL A 75 -5.91 -2.15 3.38
C VAL A 75 -4.43 -1.93 3.04
N GLY A 76 -3.56 -2.03 4.04
CA GLY A 76 -2.12 -1.92 3.84
C GLY A 76 -1.54 -3.03 2.97
N GLU A 77 -1.98 -4.26 3.19
CA GLU A 77 -1.57 -5.41 2.39
C GLU A 77 -1.97 -5.23 0.93
N ASP A 78 -3.19 -4.77 0.69
CA ASP A 78 -3.69 -4.51 -0.66
C ASP A 78 -2.84 -3.45 -1.36
N HIS A 79 -2.55 -2.35 -0.67
CA HIS A 79 -1.72 -1.27 -1.21
C HIS A 79 -0.34 -1.78 -1.64
N VAL A 80 0.31 -2.51 -0.75
CA VAL A 80 1.66 -3.05 -1.01
C VAL A 80 1.62 -4.05 -2.16
N LYS A 81 0.64 -4.95 -2.19
CA LYS A 81 0.48 -5.90 -3.29
C LYS A 81 0.24 -5.20 -4.63
N GLU A 82 -0.56 -4.14 -4.62
CA GLU A 82 -0.84 -3.38 -5.84
C GLU A 82 0.42 -2.71 -6.38
N ASP A 83 1.29 -2.22 -5.50
CA ASP A 83 2.54 -1.57 -5.89
C ASP A 83 3.71 -2.52 -6.10
N CYS A 84 3.67 -3.71 -5.51
CA CYS A 84 4.77 -4.68 -5.54
C CYS A 84 4.40 -5.97 -6.28
N TYR A 85 3.64 -5.84 -7.34
CA TYR A 85 3.29 -6.93 -8.26
C TYR A 85 2.74 -8.16 -7.54
N ASN A 86 1.72 -7.94 -6.68
CA ASN A 86 1.02 -8.97 -5.92
C ASN A 86 1.89 -9.72 -4.90
N TYR A 87 2.93 -9.05 -4.39
CA TYR A 87 3.85 -9.59 -3.40
C TYR A 87 3.97 -8.64 -2.22
N ILE A 88 4.11 -9.20 -1.01
CA ILE A 88 4.39 -8.40 0.19
C ILE A 88 5.83 -8.70 0.61
N PRO A 89 6.80 -7.83 0.26
CA PRO A 89 8.18 -8.03 0.70
C PRO A 89 8.31 -7.72 2.19
N SER A 90 9.37 -8.23 2.80
CA SER A 90 9.83 -7.75 4.09
C SER A 90 10.76 -6.56 3.88
N ALA A 91 11.01 -5.80 4.96
CA ALA A 91 12.04 -4.75 4.90
C ALA A 91 13.40 -5.33 4.51
N HIS A 92 13.70 -6.52 5.01
CA HIS A 92 14.94 -7.24 4.67
C HIS A 92 15.02 -7.60 3.19
N ASP A 93 13.90 -7.96 2.55
CA ASP A 93 13.85 -8.23 1.11
C ASP A 93 14.33 -7.02 0.31
N TRP A 94 13.89 -5.81 0.68
CA TRP A 94 14.33 -4.57 0.05
C TRP A 94 15.82 -4.35 0.19
N ILE A 95 16.34 -4.48 1.42
CA ILE A 95 17.76 -4.30 1.71
C ILE A 95 18.61 -5.29 0.91
N LYS A 96 18.19 -6.54 0.94
CA LYS A 96 18.90 -7.63 0.26
C LYS A 96 18.95 -7.40 -1.26
N ALA A 97 17.85 -6.99 -1.87
CA ALA A 97 17.80 -6.71 -3.31
C ALA A 97 18.71 -5.52 -3.66
N ILE A 98 18.68 -4.46 -2.86
CA ILE A 98 19.51 -3.28 -3.10
C ILE A 98 21.00 -3.61 -2.96
N GLU A 99 21.37 -4.33 -1.91
CA GLU A 99 22.78 -4.72 -1.68
C GLU A 99 23.31 -5.62 -2.80
N ALA A 100 22.49 -6.53 -3.30
CA ALA A 100 22.85 -7.43 -4.38
C ALA A 100 22.74 -6.78 -5.77
N ASN A 101 22.28 -5.53 -5.83
CA ASN A 101 22.00 -4.81 -7.08
C ASN A 101 21.03 -5.59 -7.99
N GLU A 102 20.04 -6.24 -7.38
CA GLU A 102 18.99 -6.98 -8.08
C GLU A 102 17.75 -6.13 -8.22
N ARG A 103 16.93 -6.46 -9.24
CA ARG A 103 15.65 -5.78 -9.50
C ARG A 103 14.58 -6.83 -9.76
N PRO A 104 14.12 -7.53 -8.69
CA PRO A 104 13.06 -8.54 -8.85
C PRO A 104 11.75 -7.88 -9.32
N MET A 105 10.85 -8.69 -9.88
CA MET A 105 9.58 -8.22 -10.45
C MET A 105 8.76 -7.39 -9.47
N TRP A 106 8.68 -7.81 -8.20
CA TRP A 106 7.91 -7.08 -7.20
C TRP A 106 8.44 -5.68 -6.94
N MET A 107 9.73 -5.45 -7.22
CA MET A 107 10.40 -4.16 -6.99
C MET A 107 10.20 -3.19 -8.15
N ILE A 108 10.01 -3.69 -9.37
CA ILE A 108 9.98 -2.88 -10.59
C ILE A 108 8.62 -2.82 -11.26
N ARG A 109 7.66 -3.66 -10.88
CA ARG A 109 6.34 -3.70 -11.51
C ARG A 109 5.23 -3.38 -10.53
N THR A 110 4.22 -2.66 -11.05
CA THR A 110 2.98 -2.35 -10.35
C THR A 110 1.85 -3.14 -10.99
N MET A 111 0.89 -3.60 -10.18
CA MET A 111 -0.32 -4.22 -10.70
C MET A 111 -1.13 -3.20 -11.49
N THR A 112 -1.64 -3.61 -12.64
CA THR A 112 -2.58 -2.79 -13.38
C THR A 112 -3.97 -2.94 -12.78
N MET A 113 -4.52 -1.83 -12.30
CA MET A 113 -5.86 -1.81 -11.73
C MET A 113 -6.82 -1.16 -12.71
N LYS A 114 -7.95 -1.83 -12.95
CA LYS A 114 -9.00 -1.34 -13.85
C LYS A 114 -10.27 -1.11 -13.06
N PHE A 115 -10.90 0.02 -13.32
CA PHE A 115 -12.17 0.38 -12.72
C PHE A 115 -13.17 0.67 -13.82
N ASP A 116 -14.39 0.15 -13.66
CA ASP A 116 -15.51 0.47 -14.55
C ASP A 116 -16.05 1.84 -14.15
N ASP A 117 -16.12 2.72 -15.11
CA ASP A 117 -16.67 4.07 -14.90
C ASP A 117 -18.17 4.11 -15.12
#